data_92851bbcc06791499d80bde12631508a
#
_entry.id   92851bbcc06791499d80bde12631508a
#
_cell.length_a   1.000
_cell.length_b   1.000
_cell.length_c   1.000
_cell.angle_alpha   90.00
_cell.angle_beta   90.00
_cell.angle_gamma   90.00
#
_symmetry.space_group_name_H-M   'P 1'
#
loop_
_entity.id
_entity.type
_entity.pdbx_description
1 polymer ?
#
loop_
_entity_poly.entity_id
_entity_poly.type
_entity_poly.pdbx_seq_one_letter_code
_entity_poly.pdbx_strand_id
1 'polypeptide(L)'
;MKKYDLLKVLGITFAIIVLISWIIPAGIYSDGSFTSLEMTNPIGLFDLVNIPLLIFNNFIEFGLLLLAIGGLYGVLNTTGVYSKLVETVTNKWKKNSKKFLIITTVIFSLLSSVIGLNSVIFILMPFFATILLKLGFNKVPTLAATVGGLLIGQIGSTLGSDMWGY
;
A
#
# COMPACT_ATOMS: atom_id res chain seq x y z
N MET A 1 13.41 0.31 16.40
CA MET A 1 12.25 1.00 17.00
C MET A 1 11.53 0.00 17.91
N LYS A 2 11.35 0.34 19.17
CA LYS A 2 10.59 -0.51 20.11
C LYS A 2 9.11 -0.49 19.71
N LYS A 3 8.42 -1.63 19.81
CA LYS A 3 7.00 -1.82 19.41
C LYS A 3 6.05 -0.74 20.00
N TYR A 4 6.39 -0.22 21.16
CA TYR A 4 5.60 0.81 21.88
C TYR A 4 5.79 2.24 21.33
N ASP A 5 6.88 2.50 20.61
CA ASP A 5 7.15 3.85 20.08
C ASP A 5 6.22 4.17 18.92
N LEU A 6 5.87 3.16 18.08
CA LEU A 6 4.95 3.34 16.96
C LEU A 6 3.53 3.66 17.44
N LEU A 7 3.02 2.94 18.44
CA LEU A 7 1.69 3.18 19.01
C LEU A 7 1.59 4.55 19.69
N LYS A 8 2.64 4.96 20.39
CA LYS A 8 2.71 6.30 20.99
C LYS A 8 2.69 7.40 19.94
N VAL A 9 3.50 7.25 18.88
CA VAL A 9 3.51 8.23 17.77
C VAL A 9 2.14 8.31 17.11
N LEU A 10 1.53 7.17 16.78
CA LEU A 10 0.18 7.13 16.22
C LEU A 10 -0.85 7.79 17.14
N GLY A 11 -0.83 7.47 18.43
CA GLY A 11 -1.75 8.06 19.41
C GLY A 11 -1.58 9.57 19.55
N ILE A 12 -0.34 10.05 19.59
CA ILE A 12 -0.04 11.49 19.67
C ILE A 12 -0.48 12.18 18.37
N THR A 13 -0.17 11.61 17.19
CA THR A 13 -0.59 12.17 15.90
C THR A 13 -2.11 12.26 15.81
N PHE A 14 -2.82 11.22 16.23
CA PHE A 14 -4.27 11.20 16.26
C PHE A 14 -4.85 12.28 17.20
N ALA A 15 -4.30 12.41 18.42
CA ALA A 15 -4.70 13.45 19.35
C ALA A 15 -4.48 14.87 18.80
N ILE A 16 -3.35 15.09 18.10
CA ILE A 16 -3.06 16.37 17.45
C ILE A 16 -4.10 16.67 16.36
N ILE A 17 -4.45 15.70 15.53
CA ILE A 17 -5.45 15.86 14.47
C ILE A 17 -6.81 16.21 15.05
N VAL A 18 -7.23 15.55 16.14
CA VAL A 18 -8.49 15.84 16.83
C VAL A 18 -8.49 17.28 17.36
N LEU A 19 -7.41 17.72 18.01
CA LEU A 19 -7.29 19.10 18.50
C LEU A 19 -7.32 20.13 17.38
N ILE A 20 -6.65 19.86 16.27
CA ILE A 20 -6.64 20.71 15.09
C ILE A 20 -8.05 20.85 14.51
N SER A 21 -8.84 19.76 14.47
CA SER A 21 -10.21 19.80 13.95
C SER A 21 -11.15 20.72 14.74
N TRP A 22 -10.78 21.06 15.97
CA TRP A 22 -11.55 22.00 16.83
C TRP A 22 -11.16 23.46 16.61
N ILE A 23 -9.95 23.68 16.07
CA ILE A 23 -9.38 25.02 15.87
C ILE A 23 -9.61 25.50 14.42
N ILE A 24 -9.49 24.60 13.46
CA ILE A 24 -9.59 24.94 12.04
C ILE A 24 -11.01 24.63 11.55
N PRO A 25 -11.77 25.66 11.12
CA PRO A 25 -13.09 25.43 10.53
C PRO A 25 -12.96 24.66 9.21
N ALA A 26 -13.82 23.68 9.01
CA ALA A 26 -13.89 22.98 7.74
C ALA A 26 -14.54 23.88 6.67
N GLY A 27 -13.99 23.87 5.47
CA GLY A 27 -14.50 24.71 4.38
C GLY A 27 -13.93 24.27 3.03
N ILE A 28 -14.52 24.82 1.98
CA ILE A 28 -14.09 24.61 0.59
C ILE A 28 -13.51 25.92 0.08
N TYR A 29 -12.38 25.82 -0.60
CA TYR A 29 -11.77 26.94 -1.29
C TYR A 29 -12.19 26.90 -2.77
N SER A 30 -13.08 27.82 -3.17
CA SER A 30 -13.51 27.95 -4.57
C SER A 30 -13.47 29.41 -5.00
N ASP A 31 -13.07 29.66 -6.24
CA ASP A 31 -13.02 30.99 -6.86
C ASP A 31 -12.28 32.06 -6.05
N GLY A 32 -11.19 31.67 -5.36
CA GLY A 32 -10.37 32.57 -4.57
C GLY A 32 -10.96 32.98 -3.22
N SER A 33 -12.11 32.42 -2.83
CA SER A 33 -12.76 32.65 -1.54
C SER A 33 -12.90 31.38 -0.72
N PHE A 34 -12.70 31.49 0.59
CA PHE A 34 -12.93 30.41 1.54
C PHE A 34 -14.39 30.47 2.00
N THR A 35 -15.13 29.39 1.73
CA THR A 35 -16.51 29.23 2.23
C THR A 35 -16.49 28.17 3.32
N SER A 36 -16.79 28.57 4.57
CA SER A 36 -16.92 27.63 5.68
C SER A 36 -18.17 26.78 5.48
N LEU A 37 -18.03 25.46 5.66
CA LEU A 37 -19.17 24.54 5.67
C LEU A 37 -19.83 24.62 7.04
N GLU A 38 -20.98 25.28 7.14
CA GLU A 38 -21.72 25.50 8.38
C GLU A 38 -22.20 24.18 9.04
N MET A 39 -22.18 23.07 8.32
CA MET A 39 -22.65 21.75 8.80
C MET A 39 -21.54 20.79 9.25
N THR A 40 -20.27 21.19 9.26
CA THR A 40 -19.19 20.32 9.71
C THR A 40 -18.89 20.59 11.19
N ASN A 41 -19.35 19.68 12.02
CA ASN A 41 -18.98 19.67 13.45
C ASN A 41 -17.54 19.18 13.62
N PRO A 42 -16.78 19.74 14.56
CA PRO A 42 -15.49 19.18 14.94
C PRO A 42 -15.66 17.73 15.44
N ILE A 43 -14.58 16.94 15.36
CA ILE A 43 -14.60 15.54 15.79
C ILE A 43 -15.10 15.43 17.23
N GLY A 44 -16.26 14.82 17.40
CA GLY A 44 -16.88 14.58 18.70
C GLY A 44 -16.37 13.29 19.37
N LEU A 45 -16.71 13.10 20.64
CA LEU A 45 -16.37 11.85 21.36
C LEU A 45 -16.97 10.61 20.69
N PHE A 46 -18.12 10.73 20.04
CA PHE A 46 -18.77 9.65 19.33
C PHE A 46 -18.00 9.28 18.05
N ASP A 47 -17.42 10.26 17.38
CA ASP A 47 -16.60 10.06 16.17
C ASP A 47 -15.29 9.34 16.49
N LEU A 48 -14.72 9.54 17.69
CA LEU A 48 -13.54 8.81 18.15
C LEU A 48 -13.74 7.29 18.16
N VAL A 49 -14.99 6.84 18.39
CA VAL A 49 -15.34 5.41 18.32
C VAL A 49 -15.76 5.01 16.92
N ASN A 50 -16.51 5.85 16.21
CA ASN A 50 -17.01 5.57 14.88
C ASN A 50 -15.93 5.59 13.80
N ILE A 51 -14.97 6.52 13.84
CA ILE A 51 -13.90 6.61 12.84
C ILE A 51 -13.11 5.30 12.74
N PRO A 52 -12.63 4.65 13.81
CA PRO A 52 -11.98 3.35 13.72
C PRO A 52 -12.87 2.26 13.12
N LEU A 53 -14.17 2.25 13.43
CA LEU A 53 -15.12 1.30 12.88
C LEU A 53 -15.35 1.51 11.38
N LEU A 54 -15.48 2.76 10.93
CA LEU A 54 -15.59 3.12 9.51
C LEU A 54 -14.33 2.73 8.73
N ILE A 55 -13.16 3.03 9.30
CA ILE A 55 -11.88 2.63 8.72
C ILE A 55 -11.82 1.11 8.61
N PHE A 56 -12.17 0.38 9.66
CA PHE A 56 -12.19 -1.08 9.64
C PHE A 56 -13.12 -1.62 8.55
N ASN A 57 -14.34 -1.09 8.44
CA ASN A 57 -15.30 -1.50 7.42
C ASN A 57 -14.80 -1.22 5.99
N ASN A 58 -14.16 -0.07 5.75
CA ASN A 58 -13.61 0.26 4.43
C ASN A 58 -12.39 -0.59 4.05
N PHE A 59 -11.59 -1.01 5.03
CA PHE A 59 -10.38 -1.77 4.78
C PHE A 59 -10.50 -3.28 5.02
N ILE A 60 -11.66 -3.79 5.45
CA ILE A 60 -11.85 -5.21 5.76
C ILE A 60 -11.63 -6.09 4.52
N GLU A 61 -12.10 -5.67 3.36
CA GLU A 61 -11.91 -6.41 2.10
C GLU A 61 -10.44 -6.53 1.74
N PHE A 62 -9.69 -5.43 1.87
CA PHE A 62 -8.25 -5.44 1.66
C PHE A 62 -7.50 -6.30 2.68
N GLY A 63 -7.93 -6.27 3.94
CA GLY A 63 -7.40 -7.13 5.00
C GLY A 63 -7.64 -8.62 4.71
N LEU A 64 -8.84 -8.98 4.28
CA LEU A 64 -9.19 -10.35 3.87
C LEU A 64 -8.37 -10.81 2.66
N LEU A 65 -8.16 -9.93 1.68
CA LEU A 65 -7.29 -10.21 0.54
C LEU A 65 -5.85 -10.52 1.00
N LEU A 66 -5.29 -9.70 1.88
CA LEU A 66 -3.93 -9.95 2.41
C LEU A 66 -3.84 -11.26 3.18
N LEU A 67 -4.86 -11.63 3.95
CA LEU A 67 -4.95 -12.93 4.63
C LEU A 67 -5.01 -14.08 3.63
N ALA A 68 -5.82 -13.95 2.57
CA ALA A 68 -5.91 -14.96 1.52
C ALA A 68 -4.57 -15.14 0.78
N ILE A 69 -3.90 -14.04 0.44
CA ILE A 69 -2.56 -14.07 -0.16
C ILE A 69 -1.57 -14.75 0.79
N GLY A 70 -1.57 -14.38 2.06
CA GLY A 70 -0.70 -15.02 3.08
C GLY A 70 -0.95 -16.52 3.20
N GLY A 71 -2.22 -16.95 3.22
CA GLY A 71 -2.62 -18.34 3.22
C GLY A 71 -2.17 -19.09 1.97
N LEU A 72 -2.37 -18.50 0.79
CA LEU A 72 -1.92 -19.07 -0.48
C LEU A 72 -0.40 -19.32 -0.48
N TYR A 73 0.40 -18.32 -0.12
CA TYR A 73 1.85 -18.47 -0.05
C TYR A 73 2.29 -19.44 1.07
N GLY A 74 1.55 -19.51 2.17
CA GLY A 74 1.75 -20.50 3.21
C GLY A 74 1.62 -21.92 2.64
N VAL A 75 0.53 -22.23 1.94
CA VAL A 75 0.29 -23.53 1.29
C VAL A 75 1.33 -23.80 0.20
N LEU A 76 1.61 -22.84 -0.67
CA LEU A 76 2.62 -23.01 -1.73
C LEU A 76 4.02 -23.31 -1.15
N ASN A 77 4.32 -22.79 0.02
CA ASN A 77 5.61 -23.02 0.67
C ASN A 77 5.72 -24.46 1.23
N THR A 78 4.60 -25.04 1.69
CA THR A 78 4.59 -26.45 2.18
C THR A 78 4.76 -27.47 1.05
N THR A 79 4.33 -27.14 -0.19
CA THR A 79 4.49 -28.03 -1.35
C THR A 79 5.92 -28.09 -1.89
N GLY A 80 6.80 -27.17 -1.47
CA GLY A 80 8.17 -27.05 -1.96
C GLY A 80 8.32 -26.52 -3.40
N VAL A 81 7.22 -26.42 -4.15
CA VAL A 81 7.22 -25.89 -5.53
C VAL A 81 7.61 -24.42 -5.56
N TYR A 82 7.04 -23.64 -4.63
CA TYR A 82 7.36 -22.24 -4.49
C TYR A 82 8.83 -21.96 -4.21
N SER A 83 9.40 -22.72 -3.27
CA SER A 83 10.83 -22.61 -2.91
C SER A 83 11.73 -22.90 -4.12
N LYS A 84 11.43 -23.94 -4.89
CA LYS A 84 12.18 -24.30 -6.12
C LYS A 84 12.08 -23.21 -7.17
N LEU A 85 10.89 -22.65 -7.41
CA LEU A 85 10.70 -21.54 -8.36
C LEU A 85 11.52 -20.30 -7.95
N VAL A 86 11.42 -19.90 -6.68
CA VAL A 86 12.18 -18.77 -6.15
C VAL A 86 13.69 -19.01 -6.30
N GLU A 87 14.19 -20.21 -5.96
CA GLU A 87 15.61 -20.55 -6.12
C GLU A 87 16.07 -20.55 -7.55
N THR A 88 15.29 -21.11 -8.44
CA THR A 88 15.60 -21.14 -9.89
C THR A 88 15.76 -19.72 -10.43
N VAL A 89 14.79 -18.85 -10.15
CA VAL A 89 14.85 -17.46 -10.59
C VAL A 89 16.00 -16.71 -9.93
N THR A 90 16.20 -16.88 -8.62
CA THR A 90 17.28 -16.24 -7.87
C THR A 90 18.65 -16.62 -8.45
N ASN A 91 18.90 -17.92 -8.69
CA ASN A 91 20.16 -18.40 -9.24
C ASN A 91 20.43 -17.85 -10.64
N LYS A 92 19.39 -17.77 -11.49
CA LYS A 92 19.49 -17.20 -12.84
C LYS A 92 19.90 -15.72 -12.80
N TRP A 93 19.41 -14.96 -11.85
CA TRP A 93 19.63 -13.51 -11.77
C TRP A 93 20.73 -13.09 -10.78
N LYS A 94 21.37 -14.02 -10.11
CA LYS A 94 22.41 -13.76 -9.09
C LYS A 94 23.55 -12.88 -9.62
N LYS A 95 23.97 -13.07 -10.88
CA LYS A 95 25.03 -12.26 -11.52
C LYS A 95 24.54 -10.86 -11.92
N ASN A 96 23.25 -10.66 -12.12
CA ASN A 96 22.65 -9.44 -12.64
C ASN A 96 21.53 -8.93 -11.72
N SER A 97 21.72 -9.00 -10.40
CA SER A 97 20.70 -8.65 -9.40
C SER A 97 20.13 -7.24 -9.56
N LYS A 98 20.98 -6.25 -9.89
CA LYS A 98 20.54 -4.87 -10.14
C LYS A 98 19.60 -4.77 -11.34
N LYS A 99 19.86 -5.53 -12.41
CA LYS A 99 18.95 -5.57 -13.57
C LYS A 99 17.61 -6.17 -13.19
N PHE A 100 17.60 -7.21 -12.36
CA PHE A 100 16.36 -7.81 -11.88
C PHE A 100 15.52 -6.83 -11.06
N LEU A 101 16.13 -6.02 -10.20
CA LEU A 101 15.45 -4.98 -9.44
C LEU A 101 14.76 -3.98 -10.38
N ILE A 102 15.46 -3.47 -11.40
CA ILE A 102 14.92 -2.53 -12.39
C ILE A 102 13.77 -3.17 -13.16
N ILE A 103 13.93 -4.41 -13.61
CA ILE A 103 12.90 -5.16 -14.35
C ILE A 103 11.67 -5.33 -13.47
N THR A 104 11.84 -5.67 -12.19
CA THR A 104 10.72 -5.77 -11.24
C THR A 104 9.97 -4.45 -11.14
N THR A 105 10.67 -3.33 -10.97
CA THR A 105 10.04 -1.99 -10.91
C THR A 105 9.26 -1.69 -12.19
N VAL A 106 9.85 -1.96 -13.36
CA VAL A 106 9.19 -1.74 -14.66
C VAL A 106 7.95 -2.63 -14.81
N ILE A 107 8.03 -3.92 -14.44
CA ILE A 107 6.89 -4.84 -14.50
C ILE A 107 5.74 -4.32 -13.63
N PHE A 108 6.00 -3.98 -12.37
CA PHE A 108 4.97 -3.48 -11.46
C PHE A 108 4.40 -2.14 -11.95
N SER A 109 5.24 -1.25 -12.49
CA SER A 109 4.79 0.02 -13.06
C SER A 109 3.89 -0.19 -14.29
N LEU A 110 4.27 -1.06 -15.22
CA LEU A 110 3.45 -1.35 -16.39
C LEU A 110 2.14 -2.04 -16.03
N LEU A 111 2.17 -3.03 -15.13
CA LEU A 111 0.96 -3.71 -14.67
C LEU A 111 0.00 -2.71 -14.02
N SER A 112 0.51 -1.84 -13.15
CA SER A 112 -0.31 -0.82 -12.49
C SER A 112 -0.85 0.23 -13.47
N SER A 113 -0.07 0.60 -14.49
CA SER A 113 -0.50 1.56 -15.51
C SER A 113 -1.64 1.02 -16.38
N VAL A 114 -1.65 -0.28 -16.67
CA VAL A 114 -2.66 -0.92 -17.54
C VAL A 114 -3.88 -1.38 -16.76
N ILE A 115 -3.67 -2.00 -15.60
CA ILE A 115 -4.74 -2.66 -14.83
C ILE A 115 -5.31 -1.74 -13.74
N GLY A 116 -4.59 -0.65 -13.42
CA GLY A 116 -4.86 0.17 -12.25
C GLY A 116 -4.36 -0.48 -10.95
N LEU A 117 -4.69 0.11 -9.81
CA LEU A 117 -4.38 -0.41 -8.47
C LEU A 117 -5.28 -1.61 -8.14
N ASN A 118 -5.27 -2.64 -9.00
CA ASN A 118 -6.12 -3.80 -8.79
C ASN A 118 -5.49 -4.77 -7.77
N SER A 119 -6.35 -5.33 -6.94
CA SER A 119 -6.00 -6.31 -5.89
C SER A 119 -5.18 -7.49 -6.40
N VAL A 120 -5.35 -7.87 -7.66
CA VAL A 120 -4.64 -8.98 -8.32
C VAL A 120 -3.11 -8.77 -8.32
N ILE A 121 -2.64 -7.52 -8.43
CA ILE A 121 -1.20 -7.23 -8.49
C ILE A 121 -0.52 -7.54 -7.14
N PHE A 122 -1.25 -7.40 -6.03
CA PHE A 122 -0.72 -7.72 -4.70
C PHE A 122 -0.39 -9.21 -4.52
N ILE A 123 -1.02 -10.11 -5.31
CA ILE A 123 -0.70 -11.54 -5.30
C ILE A 123 0.74 -11.80 -5.76
N LEU A 124 1.25 -11.03 -6.71
CA LEU A 124 2.61 -11.20 -7.25
C LEU A 124 3.69 -10.61 -6.32
N MET A 125 3.31 -9.66 -5.46
CA MET A 125 4.26 -8.91 -4.64
C MET A 125 5.13 -9.78 -3.74
N PRO A 126 4.62 -10.77 -2.97
CA PRO A 126 5.45 -11.61 -2.12
C PRO A 126 6.47 -12.44 -2.90
N PHE A 127 6.12 -12.88 -4.12
CA PHE A 127 7.03 -13.65 -4.97
C PHE A 127 8.25 -12.83 -5.37
N PHE A 128 8.04 -11.65 -5.96
CA PHE A 128 9.14 -10.78 -6.36
C PHE A 128 9.94 -10.25 -5.17
N ALA A 129 9.26 -9.90 -4.08
CA ALA A 129 9.92 -9.46 -2.85
C ALA A 129 10.85 -10.55 -2.27
N THR A 130 10.41 -11.81 -2.26
CA THR A 130 11.23 -12.93 -1.78
C THR A 130 12.48 -13.12 -2.63
N ILE A 131 12.36 -13.01 -3.96
CA ILE A 131 13.51 -13.13 -4.87
C ILE A 131 14.49 -11.97 -4.65
N LEU A 132 14.01 -10.73 -4.55
CA LEU A 132 14.86 -9.57 -4.31
C LEU A 132 15.62 -9.66 -2.98
N LEU A 133 14.97 -10.12 -1.92
CA LEU A 133 15.61 -10.37 -0.63
C LEU A 133 16.67 -11.47 -0.73
N LYS A 134 16.41 -12.57 -1.44
CA LYS A 134 17.40 -13.64 -1.69
C LYS A 134 18.54 -13.19 -2.60
N LEU A 135 18.34 -12.22 -3.48
CA LEU A 135 19.39 -11.60 -4.28
C LEU A 135 20.29 -10.64 -3.48
N GLY A 136 20.00 -10.43 -2.18
CA GLY A 136 20.80 -9.63 -1.27
C GLY A 136 20.35 -8.18 -1.10
N PHE A 137 19.20 -7.82 -1.62
CA PHE A 137 18.64 -6.48 -1.39
C PHE A 137 18.02 -6.38 0.01
N ASN A 138 18.12 -5.19 0.62
CA ASN A 138 17.45 -4.87 1.87
C ASN A 138 15.94 -4.65 1.64
N LYS A 139 15.17 -4.54 2.74
CA LYS A 139 13.72 -4.31 2.70
C LYS A 139 13.34 -3.03 1.95
N VAL A 140 14.13 -1.94 2.10
CA VAL A 140 13.81 -0.64 1.49
C VAL A 140 13.84 -0.68 -0.05
N PRO A 141 14.93 -1.10 -0.73
CA PRO A 141 14.93 -1.21 -2.18
C PRO A 141 13.94 -2.26 -2.70
N THR A 142 13.66 -3.31 -1.93
CA THR A 142 12.63 -4.30 -2.29
C THR A 142 11.23 -3.67 -2.31
N LEU A 143 10.86 -2.93 -1.27
CA LEU A 143 9.59 -2.19 -1.24
C LEU A 143 9.53 -1.09 -2.30
N ALA A 144 10.63 -0.37 -2.51
CA ALA A 144 10.69 0.65 -3.56
C ALA A 144 10.47 0.04 -4.97
N ALA A 145 11.01 -1.15 -5.25
CA ALA A 145 10.85 -1.81 -6.53
C ALA A 145 9.43 -2.37 -6.74
N THR A 146 8.77 -2.86 -5.70
CA THR A 146 7.43 -3.44 -5.78
C THR A 146 6.35 -2.36 -5.58
N VAL A 147 6.22 -1.81 -4.38
CA VAL A 147 5.21 -0.80 -4.05
C VAL A 147 5.48 0.52 -4.77
N GLY A 148 6.74 0.98 -4.81
CA GLY A 148 7.12 2.19 -5.55
C GLY A 148 6.83 2.04 -7.05
N GLY A 149 7.11 0.88 -7.63
CA GLY A 149 6.76 0.56 -9.02
C GLY A 149 5.25 0.68 -9.27
N LEU A 150 4.41 0.15 -8.37
CA LEU A 150 2.95 0.28 -8.46
C LEU A 150 2.51 1.75 -8.43
N LEU A 151 3.03 2.54 -7.49
CA LEU A 151 2.66 3.95 -7.36
C LEU A 151 3.07 4.78 -8.59
N ILE A 152 4.26 4.53 -9.15
CA ILE A 152 4.71 5.18 -10.39
C ILE A 152 3.77 4.81 -11.55
N GLY A 153 3.40 3.53 -11.68
CA GLY A 153 2.46 3.09 -12.71
C GLY A 153 1.08 3.72 -12.56
N GLN A 154 0.60 3.90 -11.34
CA GLN A 154 -0.68 4.54 -11.07
C GLN A 154 -0.70 6.02 -11.47
N ILE A 155 0.37 6.76 -11.17
CA ILE A 155 0.50 8.18 -11.59
C ILE A 155 0.50 8.30 -13.11
N GLY A 156 1.11 7.35 -13.83
CA GLY A 156 1.15 7.29 -15.29
C GLY A 156 -0.01 6.52 -15.93
N SER A 157 -1.04 6.14 -15.15
CA SER A 157 -2.15 5.35 -15.66
C SER A 157 -3.01 6.13 -16.64
N THR A 158 -3.06 5.66 -17.88
CA THR A 158 -3.92 6.20 -18.94
C THR A 158 -5.18 5.35 -19.17
N LEU A 159 -5.19 4.11 -18.67
CA LEU A 159 -6.26 3.12 -18.89
C LEU A 159 -6.85 2.57 -17.58
N GLY A 160 -6.44 3.12 -16.42
CA GLY A 160 -6.95 2.67 -15.13
C GLY A 160 -8.43 2.98 -14.95
N SER A 161 -9.15 2.08 -14.30
CA SER A 161 -10.59 2.18 -14.02
C SER A 161 -10.98 3.49 -13.31
N ASP A 162 -10.03 4.11 -12.62
CA ASP A 162 -10.26 5.35 -11.87
C ASP A 162 -10.39 6.60 -12.77
N MET A 163 -9.95 6.51 -14.04
CA MET A 163 -10.10 7.60 -15.02
C MET A 163 -11.47 7.60 -15.73
N TRP A 164 -12.23 6.50 -15.67
CA TRP A 164 -13.53 6.37 -16.35
C TRP A 164 -14.72 6.63 -15.41
N GLY A 165 -14.46 7.00 -14.17
CA GLY A 165 -15.46 7.26 -13.13
C GLY A 165 -15.84 8.72 -12.93
N TYR A 166 -15.35 9.65 -13.80
CA TYR A 166 -15.69 11.09 -13.76
C TYR A 166 -16.27 11.54 -15.08
#